data_288e651f18fc5a0cd0997e1959f00ec1
#
_entry.id   288e651f18fc5a0cd0997e1959f00ec1
#
_cell.length_a   1.000
_cell.length_b   1.000
_cell.length_c   1.000
_cell.angle_alpha   90.00
_cell.angle_beta   90.00
_cell.angle_gamma   90.00
#
_symmetry.space_group_name_H-M   'P 1'
#
loop_
_entity.id
_entity.type
_entity.pdbx_description
1 polymer ?
#
loop_
_entity_poly.entity_id
_entity_poly.type
_entity_poly.pdbx_seq_one_letter_code
_entity_poly.pdbx_strand_id
1 'polypeptide(L)'
;ISQENIIDFTEVMAQMGSATNLVGEEGAATLARFQNVMGVGQNEIRNIGSAIVDLGNNSATTESEIAEMALRMGKYGSSVRMSAADVLGYSAALSSLGIEAQMGGSAIGRTWLSIETAVASGGEGLTKFAKYSGKSAEEFKEQWNTDSSGAFNGLLKGLQSAENLTVALDDLGINNTQDIQAMMALVNGYDL
;
A
#
# COMPACT_ATOMS: atom_id res chain seq x y z
N ILE A 1 -3.22 -19.43 12.35
CA ILE A 1 -2.77 -20.40 11.34
C ILE A 1 -3.38 -21.74 11.70
N SER A 2 -4.03 -22.43 10.74
CA SER A 2 -4.57 -23.76 10.95
C SER A 2 -3.45 -24.81 11.11
N GLN A 3 -3.76 -25.96 11.75
CA GLN A 3 -2.76 -27.02 11.91
C GLN A 3 -2.22 -27.55 10.58
N GLU A 4 -3.03 -27.57 9.52
CA GLU A 4 -2.64 -28.04 8.18
C GLU A 4 -1.59 -27.14 7.53
N ASN A 5 -1.63 -25.84 7.81
CA ASN A 5 -0.72 -24.85 7.20
C ASN A 5 0.44 -24.43 8.10
N ILE A 6 0.53 -24.98 9.33
CA ILE A 6 1.58 -24.58 10.28
C ILE A 6 2.97 -25.00 9.81
N ILE A 7 3.07 -26.14 9.11
CA ILE A 7 4.32 -26.66 8.58
C ILE A 7 4.85 -25.74 7.50
N ASP A 8 4.01 -25.41 6.50
CA ASP A 8 4.38 -24.51 5.39
C ASP A 8 4.74 -23.12 5.92
N PHE A 9 3.98 -22.60 6.88
CA PHE A 9 4.28 -21.32 7.51
C PHE A 9 5.64 -21.35 8.23
N THR A 10 5.91 -22.42 8.99
CA THR A 10 7.18 -22.57 9.72
C THR A 10 8.36 -22.69 8.76
N GLU A 11 8.18 -23.44 7.67
CA GLU A 11 9.22 -23.58 6.62
C GLU A 11 9.53 -22.23 5.96
N VAL A 12 8.50 -21.47 5.56
CA VAL A 12 8.67 -20.12 5.01
C VAL A 12 9.39 -19.20 5.98
N MET A 13 9.00 -19.22 7.28
CA MET A 13 9.67 -18.41 8.30
C MET A 13 11.12 -18.82 8.53
N ALA A 14 11.44 -20.11 8.47
CA ALA A 14 12.82 -20.58 8.60
C ALA A 14 13.67 -20.16 7.39
N GLN A 15 13.11 -20.20 6.17
CA GLN A 15 13.78 -19.74 4.95
C GLN A 15 14.00 -18.22 5.00
N MET A 16 12.99 -17.45 5.35
CA MET A 16 13.10 -16.00 5.51
C MET A 16 14.10 -15.62 6.59
N GLY A 17 14.08 -16.30 7.75
CA GLY A 17 14.99 -16.03 8.86
C GLY A 17 16.47 -16.24 8.52
N SER A 18 16.79 -17.03 7.48
CA SER A 18 18.16 -17.20 6.98
C SER A 18 18.56 -16.19 5.90
N ALA A 19 17.60 -15.55 5.27
CA ALA A 19 17.80 -14.68 4.10
C ALA A 19 17.52 -13.20 4.38
N THR A 20 16.84 -12.86 5.49
CA THR A 20 16.34 -11.51 5.75
C THR A 20 16.54 -11.10 7.21
N ASN A 21 16.25 -9.83 7.51
CA ASN A 21 16.18 -9.33 8.89
C ASN A 21 14.79 -9.55 9.54
N LEU A 22 13.83 -10.10 8.82
CA LEU A 22 12.49 -10.44 9.34
C LEU A 22 12.52 -11.80 10.04
N VAL A 23 13.06 -11.83 11.25
CA VAL A 23 13.39 -13.07 11.98
C VAL A 23 12.58 -13.24 13.25
N GLY A 24 12.54 -14.48 13.74
CA GLY A 24 12.00 -14.82 15.05
C GLY A 24 10.47 -14.70 15.16
N GLU A 25 10.01 -14.62 16.40
CA GLU A 25 8.58 -14.61 16.72
C GLU A 25 7.87 -13.34 16.24
N GLU A 26 8.56 -12.20 16.29
CA GLU A 26 8.00 -10.90 15.87
C GLU A 26 7.77 -10.85 14.35
N GLY A 27 8.73 -11.31 13.56
CA GLY A 27 8.61 -11.42 12.11
C GLY A 27 7.46 -12.35 11.70
N ALA A 28 7.40 -13.53 12.34
CA ALA A 28 6.33 -14.50 12.12
C ALA A 28 4.94 -13.91 12.47
N ALA A 29 4.84 -13.22 13.60
CA ALA A 29 3.60 -12.58 14.03
C ALA A 29 3.16 -11.47 13.06
N THR A 30 4.09 -10.67 12.56
CA THR A 30 3.82 -9.59 11.59
C THR A 30 3.27 -10.15 10.28
N LEU A 31 3.90 -11.18 9.73
CA LEU A 31 3.43 -11.85 8.50
C LEU A 31 2.07 -12.51 8.67
N ALA A 32 1.86 -13.24 9.76
CA ALA A 32 0.58 -13.87 10.05
C ALA A 32 -0.55 -12.83 10.19
N ARG A 33 -0.27 -11.70 10.84
CA ARG A 33 -1.23 -10.59 10.98
C ARG A 33 -1.52 -9.92 9.64
N PHE A 34 -0.48 -9.67 8.82
CA PHE A 34 -0.65 -9.11 7.48
C PHE A 34 -1.54 -10.01 6.61
N GLN A 35 -1.24 -11.31 6.57
CA GLN A 35 -2.05 -12.30 5.85
C GLN A 35 -3.52 -12.28 6.30
N ASN A 36 -3.78 -12.26 7.60
CA ASN A 36 -5.13 -12.21 8.14
C ASN A 36 -5.86 -10.91 7.79
N VAL A 37 -5.18 -9.78 7.90
CA VAL A 37 -5.75 -8.45 7.61
C VAL A 37 -6.10 -8.30 6.13
N MET A 38 -5.26 -8.84 5.26
CA MET A 38 -5.51 -8.83 3.81
C MET A 38 -6.51 -9.90 3.34
N GLY A 39 -6.90 -10.82 4.24
CA GLY A 39 -7.80 -11.93 3.89
C GLY A 39 -7.19 -12.92 2.91
N VAL A 40 -5.86 -13.00 2.86
CA VAL A 40 -5.14 -13.90 1.95
C VAL A 40 -5.14 -15.32 2.49
N GLY A 41 -5.35 -16.29 1.62
CA GLY A 41 -5.36 -17.71 1.98
C GLY A 41 -4.04 -18.15 2.61
N GLN A 42 -4.09 -19.09 3.56
CA GLN A 42 -2.89 -19.55 4.28
C GLN A 42 -1.87 -20.25 3.35
N ASN A 43 -2.31 -20.77 2.23
CA ASN A 43 -1.47 -21.33 1.17
C ASN A 43 -0.65 -20.28 0.40
N GLU A 44 -0.99 -18.98 0.51
CA GLU A 44 -0.29 -17.89 -0.16
C GLU A 44 0.89 -17.33 0.64
N ILE A 45 1.17 -17.85 1.84
CA ILE A 45 2.24 -17.33 2.71
C ILE A 45 3.62 -17.37 2.02
N ARG A 46 3.86 -18.37 1.20
CA ARG A 46 5.11 -18.50 0.43
C ARG A 46 5.25 -17.39 -0.61
N ASN A 47 4.16 -17.03 -1.28
CA ASN A 47 4.14 -15.92 -2.24
C ASN A 47 4.39 -14.57 -1.55
N ILE A 48 3.76 -14.36 -0.38
CA ILE A 48 3.98 -13.16 0.43
C ILE A 48 5.45 -13.07 0.88
N GLY A 49 6.00 -14.18 1.41
CA GLY A 49 7.40 -14.24 1.83
C GLY A 49 8.36 -13.97 0.68
N SER A 50 8.15 -14.59 -0.47
CA SER A 50 8.97 -14.39 -1.66
C SER A 50 8.90 -12.94 -2.16
N ALA A 51 7.71 -12.33 -2.16
CA ALA A 51 7.54 -10.94 -2.58
C ALA A 51 8.29 -9.97 -1.65
N ILE A 52 8.24 -10.19 -0.33
CA ILE A 52 8.97 -9.36 0.65
C ILE A 52 10.48 -9.48 0.46
N VAL A 53 11.00 -10.71 0.25
CA VAL A 53 12.42 -10.93 -0.01
C VAL A 53 12.86 -10.26 -1.31
N ASP A 54 12.07 -10.40 -2.38
CA ASP A 54 12.38 -9.81 -3.67
C ASP A 54 12.38 -8.27 -3.58
N LEU A 55 11.39 -7.68 -2.94
CA LEU A 55 11.32 -6.25 -2.71
C LEU A 55 12.49 -5.75 -1.84
N GLY A 56 12.83 -6.43 -0.75
CA GLY A 56 13.96 -6.05 0.11
C GLY A 56 15.30 -6.10 -0.63
N ASN A 57 15.51 -7.11 -1.47
CA ASN A 57 16.73 -7.24 -2.26
C ASN A 57 16.87 -6.21 -3.39
N ASN A 58 15.74 -5.67 -3.90
CA ASN A 58 15.71 -4.77 -5.05
C ASN A 58 15.32 -3.32 -4.70
N SER A 59 15.19 -3.00 -3.41
CA SER A 59 14.80 -1.67 -2.94
C SER A 59 15.74 -1.15 -1.86
N ALA A 60 15.78 0.15 -1.64
CA ALA A 60 16.59 0.79 -0.60
C ALA A 60 15.90 0.74 0.77
N THR A 61 15.44 -0.45 1.18
CA THR A 61 14.71 -0.70 2.43
C THR A 61 15.00 -2.12 2.93
N THR A 62 14.45 -2.49 4.08
CA THR A 62 14.58 -3.82 4.66
C THR A 62 13.25 -4.56 4.66
N GLU A 63 13.30 -5.90 4.68
CA GLU A 63 12.12 -6.76 4.71
C GLU A 63 11.24 -6.50 5.95
N SER A 64 11.85 -6.19 7.10
CA SER A 64 11.12 -5.79 8.31
C SER A 64 10.34 -4.49 8.12
N GLU A 65 10.96 -3.47 7.55
CA GLU A 65 10.30 -2.19 7.30
C GLU A 65 9.14 -2.35 6.30
N ILE A 66 9.33 -3.14 5.24
CA ILE A 66 8.27 -3.47 4.28
C ILE A 66 7.11 -4.16 4.99
N ALA A 67 7.37 -5.20 5.78
CA ALA A 67 6.35 -5.97 6.48
C ALA A 67 5.57 -5.14 7.51
N GLU A 68 6.25 -4.28 8.27
CA GLU A 68 5.61 -3.38 9.23
C GLU A 68 4.73 -2.34 8.54
N MET A 69 5.22 -1.72 7.47
CA MET A 69 4.47 -0.76 6.67
C MET A 69 3.24 -1.44 6.06
N ALA A 70 3.42 -2.62 5.46
CA ALA A 70 2.37 -3.40 4.83
C ALA A 70 1.26 -3.81 5.83
N LEU A 71 1.64 -4.22 7.05
CA LEU A 71 0.65 -4.54 8.08
C LEU A 71 -0.24 -3.33 8.44
N ARG A 72 0.31 -2.12 8.43
CA ARG A 72 -0.46 -0.90 8.70
C ARG A 72 -1.35 -0.51 7.53
N MET A 73 -0.81 -0.53 6.32
CA MET A 73 -1.55 -0.24 5.09
C MET A 73 -2.63 -1.29 4.82
N GLY A 74 -2.35 -2.55 5.08
CA GLY A 74 -3.27 -3.68 4.83
C GLY A 74 -4.62 -3.54 5.53
N LYS A 75 -4.66 -2.88 6.70
CA LYS A 75 -5.92 -2.60 7.41
C LYS A 75 -6.90 -1.76 6.57
N TYR A 76 -6.38 -0.94 5.69
CA TYR A 76 -7.16 -0.09 4.79
C TYR A 76 -7.25 -0.73 3.40
N GLY A 77 -6.14 -1.30 2.92
CA GLY A 77 -6.01 -1.89 1.58
C GLY A 77 -7.08 -2.94 1.29
N SER A 78 -7.35 -3.83 2.25
CA SER A 78 -8.40 -4.85 2.10
C SER A 78 -9.80 -4.25 1.91
N SER A 79 -10.10 -3.11 2.54
CA SER A 79 -11.41 -2.44 2.41
C SER A 79 -11.59 -1.73 1.07
N VAL A 80 -10.51 -1.41 0.38
CA VAL A 80 -10.51 -0.76 -0.94
C VAL A 80 -10.04 -1.68 -2.07
N ARG A 81 -10.06 -2.97 -1.85
CA ARG A 81 -9.76 -4.01 -2.85
C ARG A 81 -8.31 -3.99 -3.37
N MET A 82 -7.37 -3.42 -2.63
CA MET A 82 -5.94 -3.57 -2.92
C MET A 82 -5.51 -5.01 -2.68
N SER A 83 -4.73 -5.57 -3.58
CA SER A 83 -4.13 -6.89 -3.37
C SER A 83 -3.00 -6.84 -2.33
N ALA A 84 -2.61 -7.99 -1.77
CA ALA A 84 -1.44 -8.07 -0.89
C ALA A 84 -0.16 -7.62 -1.61
N ALA A 85 -0.03 -7.94 -2.90
CA ALA A 85 1.10 -7.53 -3.72
C ALA A 85 1.17 -6.00 -3.90
N ASP A 86 0.02 -5.34 -4.16
CA ASP A 86 -0.05 -3.88 -4.26
C ASP A 86 0.38 -3.21 -2.94
N VAL A 87 -0.16 -3.71 -1.81
CA VAL A 87 0.18 -3.18 -0.48
C VAL A 87 1.66 -3.35 -0.18
N LEU A 88 2.27 -4.49 -0.51
CA LEU A 88 3.71 -4.72 -0.36
C LEU A 88 4.53 -3.79 -1.26
N GLY A 89 4.12 -3.60 -2.51
CA GLY A 89 4.78 -2.69 -3.46
C GLY A 89 4.80 -1.23 -2.96
N TYR A 90 3.65 -0.70 -2.54
CA TYR A 90 3.59 0.65 -1.97
C TYR A 90 4.38 0.76 -0.66
N SER A 91 4.41 -0.31 0.14
CA SER A 91 5.18 -0.34 1.38
C SER A 91 6.68 -0.26 1.11
N ALA A 92 7.17 -1.02 0.14
CA ALA A 92 8.56 -0.95 -0.28
C ALA A 92 8.92 0.42 -0.86
N ALA A 93 8.06 0.99 -1.71
CA ALA A 93 8.27 2.32 -2.28
C ALA A 93 8.39 3.40 -1.19
N LEU A 94 7.42 3.47 -0.26
CA LEU A 94 7.44 4.46 0.83
C LEU A 94 8.65 4.29 1.74
N SER A 95 8.95 3.07 2.15
CA SER A 95 10.08 2.76 3.02
C SER A 95 11.41 3.11 2.35
N SER A 96 11.57 2.82 1.06
CA SER A 96 12.76 3.19 0.27
C SER A 96 12.97 4.70 0.17
N LEU A 97 11.89 5.47 0.27
CA LEU A 97 11.90 6.93 0.30
C LEU A 97 12.11 7.51 1.73
N GLY A 98 12.40 6.65 2.71
CA GLY A 98 12.66 7.05 4.09
C GLY A 98 11.42 7.39 4.91
N ILE A 99 10.25 6.98 4.46
CA ILE A 99 8.99 7.20 5.20
C ILE A 99 8.82 6.09 6.25
N GLU A 100 8.71 6.48 7.51
CA GLU A 100 8.51 5.54 8.61
C GLU A 100 7.18 4.77 8.49
N ALA A 101 7.19 3.48 8.85
CA ALA A 101 6.05 2.58 8.72
C ALA A 101 4.78 3.09 9.42
N GLN A 102 4.92 3.66 10.63
CA GLN A 102 3.77 4.17 11.39
C GLN A 102 3.11 5.36 10.68
N MET A 103 3.90 6.28 10.16
CA MET A 103 3.41 7.47 9.48
C MET A 103 2.86 7.11 8.09
N GLY A 104 3.69 6.50 7.24
CA GLY A 104 3.35 6.22 5.84
C GLY A 104 2.19 5.27 5.67
N GLY A 105 2.19 4.15 6.40
CA GLY A 105 1.13 3.15 6.30
C GLY A 105 -0.25 3.69 6.70
N SER A 106 -0.31 4.55 7.73
CA SER A 106 -1.56 5.19 8.14
C SER A 106 -1.98 6.31 7.20
N ALA A 107 -1.04 7.10 6.70
CA ALA A 107 -1.29 8.23 5.80
C ALA A 107 -1.90 7.75 4.46
N ILE A 108 -1.27 6.78 3.82
CA ILE A 108 -1.78 6.22 2.56
C ILE A 108 -3.11 5.50 2.78
N GLY A 109 -3.25 4.77 3.89
CA GLY A 109 -4.52 4.13 4.22
C GLY A 109 -5.68 5.13 4.34
N ARG A 110 -5.47 6.29 4.98
CA ARG A 110 -6.48 7.37 5.03
C ARG A 110 -6.78 7.94 3.65
N THR A 111 -5.76 8.13 2.83
CA THR A 111 -5.95 8.59 1.44
C THR A 111 -6.80 7.61 0.64
N TRP A 112 -6.56 6.31 0.73
CA TRP A 112 -7.38 5.30 0.07
C TRP A 112 -8.84 5.32 0.55
N LEU A 113 -9.08 5.49 1.87
CA LEU A 113 -10.44 5.63 2.39
C LEU A 113 -11.12 6.92 1.92
N SER A 114 -10.36 8.01 1.75
CA SER A 114 -10.89 9.26 1.20
C SER A 114 -11.35 9.06 -0.25
N ILE A 115 -10.56 8.36 -1.07
CA ILE A 115 -10.94 8.01 -2.44
C ILE A 115 -12.19 7.11 -2.44
N GLU A 116 -12.20 6.05 -1.62
CA GLU A 116 -13.35 5.14 -1.51
C GLU A 116 -14.64 5.89 -1.15
N THR A 117 -14.53 6.80 -0.17
CA THR A 117 -15.65 7.65 0.25
C THR A 117 -16.14 8.56 -0.90
N ALA A 118 -15.22 9.17 -1.63
CA ALA A 118 -15.54 10.01 -2.78
C ALA A 118 -16.21 9.19 -3.91
N VAL A 119 -15.70 8.01 -4.19
CA VAL A 119 -16.26 7.08 -5.19
C VAL A 119 -17.67 6.61 -4.79
N ALA A 120 -17.88 6.29 -3.52
CA ALA A 120 -19.18 5.84 -3.02
C ALA A 120 -20.20 6.98 -3.00
N SER A 121 -19.79 8.18 -2.58
CA SER A 121 -20.69 9.36 -2.45
C SER A 121 -20.93 10.05 -3.78
N GLY A 122 -19.99 9.97 -4.72
CA GLY A 122 -20.04 10.74 -5.98
C GLY A 122 -19.79 12.25 -5.77
N GLY A 123 -20.32 13.05 -6.68
CA GLY A 123 -20.29 14.51 -6.56
C GLY A 123 -18.91 15.13 -6.76
N GLU A 124 -18.67 16.25 -6.07
CA GLU A 124 -17.46 17.07 -6.26
C GLU A 124 -16.18 16.31 -5.89
N GLY A 125 -16.19 15.53 -4.80
CA GLY A 125 -15.01 14.75 -4.37
C GLY A 125 -14.55 13.77 -5.45
N LEU A 126 -15.47 12.98 -6.00
CA LEU A 126 -15.16 12.07 -7.09
C LEU A 126 -14.64 12.82 -8.32
N THR A 127 -15.27 13.94 -8.68
CA THR A 127 -14.86 14.76 -9.82
C THR A 127 -13.42 15.28 -9.67
N LYS A 128 -13.01 15.65 -8.46
CA LYS A 128 -11.64 16.10 -8.18
C LYS A 128 -10.62 14.98 -8.35
N PHE A 129 -10.84 13.79 -7.76
CA PHE A 129 -9.94 12.66 -7.96
C PHE A 129 -9.83 12.25 -9.44
N ALA A 130 -10.96 12.20 -10.14
CA ALA A 130 -11.00 11.90 -11.57
C ALA A 130 -10.21 12.95 -12.39
N LYS A 131 -10.39 14.25 -12.12
CA LYS A 131 -9.66 15.33 -12.78
C LYS A 131 -8.14 15.16 -12.67
N TYR A 132 -7.63 14.94 -11.45
CA TYR A 132 -6.19 14.75 -11.26
C TYR A 132 -5.67 13.44 -11.86
N SER A 133 -6.54 12.45 -12.07
CA SER A 133 -6.20 11.21 -12.77
C SER A 133 -6.34 11.32 -14.30
N GLY A 134 -6.74 12.48 -14.83
CA GLY A 134 -6.98 12.68 -16.25
C GLY A 134 -8.16 11.90 -16.81
N LYS A 135 -9.19 11.63 -15.99
CA LYS A 135 -10.36 10.78 -16.31
C LYS A 135 -11.67 11.53 -16.08
N SER A 136 -12.74 11.03 -16.67
CA SER A 136 -14.09 11.38 -16.24
C SER A 136 -14.42 10.75 -14.86
N ALA A 137 -15.43 11.28 -14.18
CA ALA A 137 -15.86 10.75 -12.88
C ALA A 137 -16.29 9.27 -12.99
N GLU A 138 -17.00 8.91 -14.06
CA GLU A 138 -17.45 7.55 -14.34
C GLU A 138 -16.28 6.60 -14.58
N GLU A 139 -15.31 6.99 -15.42
CA GLU A 139 -14.13 6.17 -15.71
C GLU A 139 -13.26 5.94 -14.48
N PHE A 140 -13.05 6.99 -13.66
CA PHE A 140 -12.29 6.85 -12.42
C PHE A 140 -13.01 5.93 -11.43
N LYS A 141 -14.33 6.10 -11.26
CA LYS A 141 -15.16 5.26 -10.40
C LYS A 141 -15.14 3.80 -10.84
N GLU A 142 -15.30 3.54 -12.14
CA GLU A 142 -15.23 2.18 -12.68
C GLU A 142 -13.87 1.55 -12.44
N GLN A 143 -12.80 2.28 -12.74
CA GLN A 143 -11.45 1.78 -12.52
C GLN A 143 -11.17 1.54 -11.02
N TRP A 144 -11.54 2.47 -10.13
CA TRP A 144 -11.35 2.28 -8.70
C TRP A 144 -12.06 1.03 -8.17
N ASN A 145 -13.23 0.72 -8.70
CA ASN A 145 -13.99 -0.46 -8.28
C ASN A 145 -13.45 -1.79 -8.84
N THR A 146 -12.78 -1.78 -9.98
CA THR A 146 -12.27 -2.98 -10.67
C THR A 146 -10.76 -3.16 -10.53
N ASP A 147 -10.01 -2.07 -10.42
CA ASP A 147 -8.55 -1.98 -10.32
C ASP A 147 -8.16 -0.74 -9.51
N SER A 148 -8.34 -0.82 -8.20
CA SER A 148 -8.04 0.31 -7.29
C SER A 148 -6.56 0.69 -7.31
N SER A 149 -5.65 -0.26 -7.48
CA SER A 149 -4.21 0.00 -7.62
C SER A 149 -3.90 0.80 -8.87
N GLY A 150 -4.43 0.39 -10.03
CA GLY A 150 -4.26 1.12 -11.27
C GLY A 150 -4.89 2.51 -11.24
N ALA A 151 -6.05 2.68 -10.57
CA ALA A 151 -6.67 4.00 -10.38
C ALA A 151 -5.81 4.90 -9.50
N PHE A 152 -5.24 4.36 -8.41
CA PHE A 152 -4.33 5.11 -7.52
C PHE A 152 -3.02 5.48 -8.22
N ASN A 153 -2.43 4.57 -8.98
CA ASN A 153 -1.26 4.86 -9.82
C ASN A 153 -1.54 5.96 -10.85
N GLY A 154 -2.72 5.93 -11.48
CA GLY A 154 -3.16 7.00 -12.38
C GLY A 154 -3.26 8.36 -11.69
N LEU A 155 -3.74 8.39 -10.45
CA LEU A 155 -3.78 9.60 -9.62
C LEU A 155 -2.37 10.11 -9.29
N LEU A 156 -1.46 9.23 -8.84
CA LEU A 156 -0.07 9.61 -8.53
C LEU A 156 0.61 10.22 -9.77
N LYS A 157 0.48 9.57 -10.92
CA LYS A 157 1.03 10.06 -12.18
C LYS A 157 0.43 11.40 -12.61
N GLY A 158 -0.87 11.57 -12.44
CA GLY A 158 -1.53 12.85 -12.76
C GLY A 158 -1.08 13.98 -11.83
N LEU A 159 -0.89 13.68 -10.55
CA LEU A 159 -0.38 14.63 -9.55
C LEU A 159 1.07 15.07 -9.82
N GLN A 160 1.92 14.24 -10.45
CA GLN A 160 3.25 14.68 -10.91
C GLN A 160 3.18 15.86 -11.88
N SER A 161 2.12 15.94 -12.66
CA SER A 161 1.92 17.01 -13.64
C SER A 161 1.24 18.26 -13.04
N ALA A 162 0.92 18.27 -11.76
CA ALA A 162 0.29 19.40 -11.10
C ALA A 162 1.28 20.57 -10.97
N GLU A 163 0.83 21.78 -11.32
CA GLU A 163 1.64 23.02 -11.21
C GLU A 163 2.10 23.26 -9.76
N ASN A 164 1.26 22.91 -8.78
CA ASN A 164 1.59 22.95 -7.36
C ASN A 164 0.98 21.73 -6.67
N LEU A 165 1.83 20.77 -6.31
CA LEU A 165 1.41 19.51 -5.69
C LEU A 165 0.70 19.73 -4.33
N THR A 166 1.17 20.67 -3.50
CA THR A 166 0.55 20.93 -2.20
C THR A 166 -0.88 21.47 -2.37
N VAL A 167 -1.11 22.36 -3.32
CA VAL A 167 -2.45 22.88 -3.64
C VAL A 167 -3.35 21.78 -4.20
N ALA A 168 -2.80 20.91 -5.05
CA ALA A 168 -3.55 19.77 -5.59
C ALA A 168 -3.98 18.79 -4.50
N LEU A 169 -3.09 18.50 -3.54
CA LEU A 169 -3.42 17.65 -2.40
C LEU A 169 -4.47 18.28 -1.48
N ASP A 170 -4.38 19.57 -1.22
CA ASP A 170 -5.39 20.30 -0.44
C ASP A 170 -6.76 20.31 -1.14
N ASP A 171 -6.80 20.52 -2.45
CA ASP A 171 -8.03 20.42 -3.25
C ASP A 171 -8.68 19.02 -3.18
N LEU A 172 -7.87 17.97 -3.03
CA LEU A 172 -8.32 16.59 -2.79
C LEU A 172 -8.75 16.33 -1.32
N GLY A 173 -8.63 17.32 -0.43
CA GLY A 173 -8.89 17.17 1.00
C GLY A 173 -7.78 16.44 1.76
N ILE A 174 -6.60 16.28 1.16
CA ILE A 174 -5.41 15.69 1.78
C ILE A 174 -4.61 16.83 2.41
N ASN A 175 -5.01 17.23 3.62
CA ASN A 175 -4.48 18.43 4.31
C ASN A 175 -3.77 18.13 5.63
N ASN A 176 -3.74 16.87 6.07
CA ASN A 176 -2.94 16.45 7.21
C ASN A 176 -1.46 16.38 6.80
N THR A 177 -0.55 16.91 7.62
CA THR A 177 0.88 16.98 7.31
C THR A 177 1.50 15.62 6.98
N GLN A 178 1.13 14.56 7.71
CA GLN A 178 1.65 13.21 7.46
C GLN A 178 1.14 12.65 6.13
N ASP A 179 -0.13 12.92 5.80
CA ASP A 179 -0.74 12.45 4.55
C ASP A 179 -0.12 13.18 3.35
N ILE A 180 0.11 14.49 3.47
CA ILE A 180 0.82 15.29 2.47
C ILE A 180 2.24 14.74 2.26
N GLN A 181 3.01 14.50 3.33
CA GLN A 181 4.37 13.98 3.23
C GLN A 181 4.43 12.62 2.54
N ALA A 182 3.56 11.67 2.92
CA ALA A 182 3.52 10.35 2.31
C ALA A 182 3.09 10.42 0.83
N MET A 183 2.08 11.22 0.49
CA MET A 183 1.65 11.41 -0.89
C MET A 183 2.72 12.10 -1.73
N MET A 184 3.38 13.14 -1.22
CA MET A 184 4.48 13.80 -1.93
C MET A 184 5.65 12.83 -2.18
N ALA A 185 5.97 11.97 -1.22
CA ALA A 185 6.99 10.95 -1.40
C ALA A 185 6.64 10.00 -2.55
N LEU A 186 5.42 9.45 -2.57
CA LEU A 186 4.98 8.56 -3.67
C LEU A 186 4.91 9.27 -5.01
N VAL A 187 4.39 10.50 -5.05
CA VAL A 187 4.28 11.26 -6.31
C VAL A 187 5.66 11.58 -6.88
N ASN A 188 6.60 12.05 -6.05
CA ASN A 188 7.96 12.42 -6.49
C ASN A 188 8.83 11.18 -6.76
N GLY A 189 8.56 10.06 -6.10
CA GLY A 189 9.29 8.80 -6.30
C GLY A 189 8.63 7.84 -7.33
N TYR A 190 7.60 8.27 -8.03
CA TYR A 190 6.80 7.36 -8.88
C TYR A 190 7.59 6.71 -10.02
N ASP A 191 8.61 7.39 -10.55
CA ASP A 191 9.43 6.92 -11.68
C ASP A 191 10.78 6.32 -11.21
N LEU A 192 11.03 6.18 -9.90
CA LEU A 192 12.24 5.59 -9.33
C LEU A 192 12.09 4.09 -9.14
#